data_6d407562bcae5f3a26b7bc2dc51d5d11
#
_entry.id   6d407562bcae5f3a26b7bc2dc51d5d11
#
_cell.length_a   1.000
_cell.length_b   1.000
_cell.length_c   1.000
_cell.angle_alpha   90.00
_cell.angle_beta   90.00
_cell.angle_gamma   90.00
#
_symmetry.space_group_name_H-M   'P 1'
#
loop_
_entity.id
_entity.type
_entity.pdbx_description
1 polymer ?
#
loop_
_entity_poly.entity_id
_entity_poly.type
_entity_poly.pdbx_seq_one_letter_code
_entity_poly.pdbx_strand_id
1 'polypeptide(L)'
;MTLPRLGVNIDHVATLRNARGENYPSPLRAALLCQEYGADGITTHLREDRRHIRDDDINEIIENISIPLNFEMAPTDEMVNIAVNAGPNACCIVPEKREEITTEGGIDVRSNHNILVPKIEKIKKNNIRVSLFIDASTDQIKMAKEIGCLLYTSDAADEKVRG
;
A
#
# COMPACT_ATOMS: atom_id res chain seq x y z
N MET A 1 -13.99 -24.78 -2.47
CA MET A 1 -13.77 -23.41 -3.01
C MET A 1 -13.36 -22.53 -1.86
N THR A 2 -12.23 -21.88 -1.91
CA THR A 2 -11.87 -20.83 -0.95
C THR A 2 -12.66 -19.59 -1.29
N LEU A 3 -13.34 -18.99 -0.32
CA LEU A 3 -14.04 -17.71 -0.51
C LEU A 3 -13.01 -16.61 -0.81
N PRO A 4 -13.36 -15.61 -1.62
CA PRO A 4 -12.52 -14.43 -1.81
C PRO A 4 -12.33 -13.71 -0.48
N ARG A 5 -11.14 -13.13 -0.28
CA ARG A 5 -10.82 -12.37 0.93
C ARG A 5 -11.12 -10.90 0.70
N LEU A 6 -11.66 -10.24 1.74
CA LEU A 6 -11.99 -8.83 1.72
C LEU A 6 -10.89 -8.00 2.37
N GLY A 7 -10.16 -7.21 1.57
CA GLY A 7 -9.29 -6.13 2.03
C GLY A 7 -10.02 -4.79 1.94
N VAL A 8 -9.93 -3.96 2.98
CA VAL A 8 -10.61 -2.66 3.03
C VAL A 8 -9.59 -1.54 3.13
N ASN A 9 -9.59 -0.63 2.14
CA ASN A 9 -8.82 0.61 2.23
C ASN A 9 -9.61 1.65 3.04
N ILE A 10 -8.94 2.29 4.00
CA ILE A 10 -9.57 3.25 4.93
C ILE A 10 -9.02 4.68 4.80
N ASP A 11 -8.23 4.97 3.76
CA ASP A 11 -7.58 6.29 3.58
C ASP A 11 -8.57 7.45 3.55
N HIS A 12 -9.72 7.26 2.93
CA HIS A 12 -10.73 8.33 2.83
C HIS A 12 -11.41 8.67 4.16
N VAL A 13 -11.35 7.80 5.15
CA VAL A 13 -11.74 8.14 6.53
C VAL A 13 -10.83 9.23 7.08
N ALA A 14 -9.51 9.08 6.86
CA ALA A 14 -8.53 10.10 7.24
C ALA A 14 -8.68 11.38 6.41
N THR A 15 -9.01 11.27 5.13
CA THR A 15 -9.31 12.44 4.28
C THR A 15 -10.46 13.26 4.88
N LEU A 16 -11.54 12.61 5.28
CA LEU A 16 -12.68 13.29 5.89
C LEU A 16 -12.32 13.91 7.24
N ARG A 17 -11.58 13.18 8.10
CA ARG A 17 -11.05 13.72 9.36
C ARG A 17 -10.25 15.00 9.14
N ASN A 18 -9.32 14.98 8.18
CA ASN A 18 -8.45 16.11 7.91
C ASN A 18 -9.23 17.31 7.33
N ALA A 19 -10.21 17.06 6.46
CA ALA A 19 -11.08 18.11 5.92
C ALA A 19 -11.92 18.82 7.00
N ARG A 20 -12.27 18.09 8.09
CA ARG A 20 -12.99 18.67 9.24
C ARG A 20 -12.08 19.41 10.21
N GLY A 21 -10.77 19.16 10.16
CA GLY A 21 -9.80 19.74 11.12
C GLY A 21 -9.93 19.20 12.54
N GLU A 22 -10.56 18.04 12.72
CA GLU A 22 -10.83 17.39 14.01
C GLU A 22 -10.14 16.02 14.11
N ASN A 23 -10.36 15.29 15.21
CA ASN A 23 -9.89 13.91 15.38
C ASN A 23 -10.92 12.86 14.95
N TYR A 24 -12.05 13.27 14.40
CA TYR A 24 -13.13 12.39 13.94
C TYR A 24 -13.50 12.71 12.48
N PRO A 25 -13.80 11.66 11.66
CA PRO A 25 -13.78 10.22 11.99
C PRO A 25 -12.35 9.66 12.17
N SER A 26 -12.19 8.67 13.06
CA SER A 26 -10.91 8.04 13.36
C SER A 26 -10.61 6.87 12.40
N PRO A 27 -9.44 6.84 11.74
CA PRO A 27 -9.01 5.71 10.93
C PRO A 27 -8.90 4.40 11.74
N LEU A 28 -8.39 4.45 12.97
CA LEU A 28 -8.34 3.29 13.86
C LEU A 28 -9.74 2.72 14.11
N ARG A 29 -10.72 3.58 14.44
CA ARG A 29 -12.10 3.10 14.65
C ARG A 29 -12.67 2.45 13.39
N ALA A 30 -12.39 3.00 12.22
CA ALA A 30 -12.81 2.41 10.95
C ALA A 30 -12.17 1.02 10.74
N ALA A 31 -10.86 0.88 10.99
CA ALA A 31 -10.17 -0.40 10.91
C ALA A 31 -10.77 -1.46 11.84
N LEU A 32 -11.05 -1.10 13.11
CA LEU A 32 -11.68 -1.98 14.09
C LEU A 32 -13.10 -2.40 13.67
N LEU A 33 -13.90 -1.49 13.14
CA LEU A 33 -15.23 -1.83 12.60
C LEU A 33 -15.14 -2.78 11.41
N CYS A 34 -14.22 -2.51 10.46
CA CYS A 34 -14.00 -3.42 9.33
C CYS A 34 -13.65 -4.83 9.82
N GLN A 35 -12.75 -4.95 10.80
CA GLN A 35 -12.38 -6.23 11.40
C GLN A 35 -13.58 -6.90 12.10
N GLU A 36 -14.35 -6.17 12.88
CA GLU A 36 -15.56 -6.66 13.58
C GLU A 36 -16.60 -7.23 12.59
N TYR A 37 -16.76 -6.57 11.44
CA TYR A 37 -17.70 -6.98 10.40
C TYR A 37 -17.11 -7.90 9.32
N GLY A 38 -15.96 -8.51 9.57
CA GLY A 38 -15.45 -9.65 8.81
C GLY A 38 -14.52 -9.31 7.66
N ALA A 39 -13.86 -8.14 7.67
CA ALA A 39 -12.76 -7.89 6.75
C ALA A 39 -11.58 -8.83 7.06
N ASP A 40 -10.90 -9.29 6.01
CA ASP A 40 -9.71 -10.16 6.10
C ASP A 40 -8.39 -9.38 6.17
N GLY A 41 -8.43 -8.08 5.93
CA GLY A 41 -7.28 -7.20 6.00
C GLY A 41 -7.65 -5.73 5.83
N ILE A 42 -6.76 -4.87 6.30
CA ILE A 42 -6.86 -3.41 6.15
C ILE A 42 -5.75 -2.93 5.20
N THR A 43 -6.06 -1.94 4.40
CA THR A 43 -5.08 -1.22 3.58
C THR A 43 -5.07 0.24 3.97
N THR A 44 -3.86 0.80 4.14
CA THR A 44 -3.64 2.24 4.35
C THR A 44 -2.45 2.71 3.53
N HIS A 45 -2.55 3.89 2.97
CA HIS A 45 -1.47 4.55 2.24
C HIS A 45 -0.95 5.76 3.02
N LEU A 46 0.27 5.66 3.54
CA LEU A 46 0.99 6.80 4.09
C LEU A 46 1.73 7.52 2.96
N ARG A 47 1.15 8.59 2.44
CA ARG A 47 1.78 9.38 1.39
C ARG A 47 2.91 10.25 1.93
N GLU A 48 3.89 10.58 1.09
CA GLU A 48 4.98 11.49 1.45
C GLU A 48 4.47 12.85 1.97
N ASP A 49 3.36 13.35 1.42
CA ASP A 49 2.75 14.64 1.80
C ASP A 49 1.76 14.55 2.99
N ARG A 50 1.52 13.35 3.55
CA ARG A 50 0.62 13.10 4.69
C ARG A 50 -0.79 13.71 4.51
N ARG A 51 -1.29 13.80 3.26
CA ARG A 51 -2.58 14.46 2.98
C ARG A 51 -3.79 13.78 3.62
N HIS A 52 -3.68 12.52 3.99
CA HIS A 52 -4.75 11.77 4.68
C HIS A 52 -4.22 10.99 5.89
N ILE A 53 -3.70 9.78 5.73
CA ILE A 53 -3.10 8.98 6.80
C ILE A 53 -1.84 9.70 7.34
N ARG A 54 -1.64 9.64 8.65
CA ARG A 54 -0.51 10.20 9.38
C ARG A 54 0.33 9.09 9.99
N ASP A 55 1.55 9.41 10.38
CA ASP A 55 2.47 8.42 10.97
C ASP A 55 1.89 7.77 12.22
N ASP A 56 1.22 8.53 13.08
CA ASP A 56 0.56 8.02 14.29
C ASP A 56 -0.59 7.05 13.96
N ASP A 57 -1.36 7.30 12.90
CA ASP A 57 -2.43 6.39 12.47
C ASP A 57 -1.91 4.99 12.18
N ILE A 58 -0.73 4.89 11.53
CA ILE A 58 -0.12 3.59 11.19
C ILE A 58 0.21 2.80 12.46
N ASN A 59 0.85 3.45 13.42
CA ASN A 59 1.23 2.81 14.69
C ASN A 59 -0.02 2.39 15.47
N GLU A 60 -1.01 3.27 15.62
CA GLU A 60 -2.26 2.97 16.31
C GLU A 60 -3.01 1.79 15.67
N ILE A 61 -3.07 1.73 14.33
CA ILE A 61 -3.75 0.65 13.62
C ILE A 61 -3.01 -0.68 13.86
N ILE A 62 -1.69 -0.73 13.65
CA ILE A 62 -0.90 -1.95 13.82
C ILE A 62 -1.02 -2.52 15.24
N GLU A 63 -1.00 -1.65 16.26
CA GLU A 63 -1.06 -2.06 17.65
C GLU A 63 -2.44 -2.62 18.06
N ASN A 64 -3.51 -2.23 17.37
CA ASN A 64 -4.88 -2.50 17.83
C ASN A 64 -5.69 -3.45 16.95
N ILE A 65 -5.29 -3.74 15.70
CA ILE A 65 -5.99 -4.72 14.86
C ILE A 65 -5.31 -6.09 14.96
N SER A 66 -6.08 -7.16 14.77
CA SER A 66 -5.59 -8.53 14.72
C SER A 66 -5.55 -9.14 13.31
N ILE A 67 -6.15 -8.44 12.34
CA ILE A 67 -6.10 -8.81 10.91
C ILE A 67 -4.92 -8.12 10.22
N PRO A 68 -4.42 -8.66 9.09
CA PRO A 68 -3.25 -8.11 8.39
C PRO A 68 -3.43 -6.65 7.96
N LEU A 69 -2.37 -5.85 8.15
CA LEU A 69 -2.23 -4.54 7.51
C LEU A 69 -1.39 -4.66 6.24
N ASN A 70 -1.93 -4.14 5.14
CA ASN A 70 -1.21 -3.82 3.91
C ASN A 70 -0.88 -2.33 3.91
N PHE A 71 0.40 -2.00 4.01
CA PHE A 71 0.90 -0.63 4.08
C PHE A 71 1.34 -0.17 2.69
N GLU A 72 0.59 0.75 2.10
CA GLU A 72 0.96 1.36 0.81
C GLU A 72 1.89 2.54 1.01
N MET A 73 2.91 2.64 0.17
CA MET A 73 3.95 3.65 0.33
C MET A 73 4.71 3.94 -0.97
N ALA A 74 5.27 5.15 -1.09
CA ALA A 74 6.23 5.47 -2.14
C ALA A 74 7.58 4.75 -1.93
N PRO A 75 8.38 4.53 -2.99
CA PRO A 75 9.69 3.87 -2.91
C PRO A 75 10.79 4.80 -2.38
N THR A 76 10.56 5.50 -1.28
CA THR A 76 11.57 6.37 -0.65
C THR A 76 12.25 5.70 0.53
N ASP A 77 13.43 6.17 0.91
CA ASP A 77 14.16 5.63 2.06
C ASP A 77 13.42 5.92 3.38
N GLU A 78 12.75 7.08 3.47
CA GLU A 78 11.91 7.45 4.60
C GLU A 78 10.79 6.43 4.80
N MET A 79 10.00 6.17 3.75
CA MET A 79 8.87 5.24 3.81
C MET A 79 9.31 3.80 4.10
N VAL A 80 10.43 3.36 3.52
CA VAL A 80 11.01 2.05 3.82
C VAL A 80 11.42 1.93 5.29
N ASN A 81 12.00 2.99 5.87
CA ASN A 81 12.35 3.00 7.29
C ASN A 81 11.10 2.96 8.19
N ILE A 82 10.06 3.73 7.86
CA ILE A 82 8.78 3.70 8.58
C ILE A 82 8.18 2.28 8.52
N ALA A 83 8.11 1.68 7.32
CA ALA A 83 7.59 0.33 7.15
C ALA A 83 8.36 -0.71 7.98
N VAL A 84 9.70 -0.67 7.97
CA VAL A 84 10.54 -1.59 8.74
C VAL A 84 10.34 -1.41 10.23
N ASN A 85 10.21 -0.18 10.71
CA ASN A 85 10.00 0.12 12.13
C ASN A 85 8.60 -0.26 12.62
N ALA A 86 7.57 -0.01 11.80
CA ALA A 86 6.19 -0.34 12.13
C ALA A 86 5.87 -1.83 12.01
N GLY A 87 6.54 -2.56 11.10
CA GLY A 87 6.40 -4.00 10.94
C GLY A 87 5.03 -4.48 10.44
N PRO A 88 4.43 -3.89 9.38
CA PRO A 88 3.17 -4.36 8.84
C PRO A 88 3.30 -5.77 8.25
N ASN A 89 2.19 -6.46 8.05
CA ASN A 89 2.18 -7.79 7.43
C ASN A 89 2.60 -7.76 5.96
N ALA A 90 2.30 -6.66 5.27
CA ALA A 90 2.66 -6.44 3.88
C ALA A 90 2.88 -4.97 3.58
N CYS A 91 3.74 -4.70 2.58
CA CYS A 91 3.87 -3.40 1.95
C CYS A 91 3.48 -3.51 0.48
N CYS A 92 2.78 -2.50 -0.03
CA CYS A 92 2.59 -2.28 -1.45
C CYS A 92 3.35 -1.01 -1.87
N ILE A 93 4.31 -1.14 -2.76
CA ILE A 93 5.04 0.02 -3.29
C ILE A 93 4.23 0.60 -4.44
N VAL A 94 3.83 1.86 -4.28
CA VAL A 94 3.01 2.60 -5.23
C VAL A 94 3.75 3.84 -5.73
N PRO A 95 3.51 4.29 -6.99
CA PRO A 95 4.10 5.53 -7.48
C PRO A 95 3.39 6.75 -6.88
N GLU A 96 4.15 7.77 -6.50
CA GLU A 96 3.60 9.07 -6.07
C GLU A 96 4.08 10.23 -6.94
N LYS A 97 5.18 10.06 -7.66
CA LYS A 97 5.79 11.06 -8.55
C LYS A 97 5.62 10.65 -10.01
N ARG A 98 5.58 11.64 -10.89
CA ARG A 98 5.44 11.40 -12.34
C ARG A 98 6.59 10.59 -12.93
N GLU A 99 7.78 10.72 -12.40
CA GLU A 99 8.98 10.02 -12.84
C GLU A 99 8.97 8.52 -12.48
N GLU A 100 8.10 8.13 -11.56
CA GLU A 100 7.97 6.75 -11.08
C GLU A 100 6.93 5.94 -11.87
N ILE A 101 6.06 6.63 -12.64
CA ILE A 101 4.88 6.02 -13.26
C ILE A 101 5.09 5.70 -14.74
N THR A 102 4.38 4.67 -15.19
CA THR A 102 4.16 4.37 -16.61
C THR A 102 3.09 5.29 -17.20
N THR A 103 2.80 5.15 -18.49
CA THR A 103 1.72 5.89 -19.15
C THR A 103 0.33 5.53 -18.63
N GLU A 104 0.17 4.37 -17.98
CA GLU A 104 -1.10 3.85 -17.46
C GLU A 104 -1.26 4.05 -15.95
N GLY A 105 -0.20 4.49 -15.26
CA GLY A 105 -0.27 4.91 -13.86
C GLY A 105 0.33 3.95 -12.83
N GLY A 106 0.82 2.76 -13.23
CA GLY A 106 1.57 1.86 -12.37
C GLY A 106 3.03 2.30 -12.21
N ILE A 107 3.75 1.71 -11.25
CA ILE A 107 5.19 1.95 -11.12
C ILE A 107 5.95 1.36 -12.31
N ASP A 108 6.83 2.14 -12.93
CA ASP A 108 7.71 1.62 -13.96
C ASP A 108 8.89 0.87 -13.33
N VAL A 109 8.72 -0.45 -13.23
CA VAL A 109 9.72 -1.33 -12.59
C VAL A 109 11.05 -1.31 -13.32
N ARG A 110 11.03 -1.18 -14.66
CA ARG A 110 12.25 -1.16 -15.47
C ARG A 110 13.10 0.07 -15.19
N SER A 111 12.49 1.25 -15.28
CA SER A 111 13.21 2.52 -15.07
C SER A 111 13.63 2.68 -13.61
N ASN A 112 12.88 2.13 -12.67
CA ASN A 112 13.13 2.24 -11.23
C ASN A 112 13.86 1.02 -10.64
N HIS A 113 14.36 0.09 -11.46
CA HIS A 113 14.97 -1.17 -11.02
C HIS A 113 16.04 -0.97 -9.93
N ASN A 114 17.01 -0.08 -10.16
CA ASN A 114 18.12 0.17 -9.24
C ASN A 114 17.66 0.79 -7.90
N ILE A 115 16.52 1.47 -7.90
CA ILE A 115 15.92 2.07 -6.71
C ILE A 115 15.12 1.03 -5.93
N LEU A 116 14.36 0.19 -6.64
CA LEU A 116 13.43 -0.77 -6.06
C LEU A 116 14.11 -1.97 -5.41
N VAL A 117 15.13 -2.54 -6.07
CA VAL A 117 15.79 -3.77 -5.60
C VAL A 117 16.28 -3.67 -4.16
N PRO A 118 17.13 -2.70 -3.77
CA PRO A 118 17.64 -2.61 -2.40
C PRO A 118 16.54 -2.36 -1.37
N LYS A 119 15.47 -1.65 -1.75
CA LYS A 119 14.34 -1.35 -0.86
C LYS A 119 13.49 -2.59 -0.62
N ILE A 120 13.15 -3.31 -1.68
CA ILE A 120 12.42 -4.58 -1.60
C ILE A 120 13.19 -5.59 -0.73
N GLU A 121 14.50 -5.72 -0.94
CA GLU A 121 15.34 -6.59 -0.12
C GLU A 121 15.33 -6.20 1.36
N LYS A 122 15.44 -4.90 1.65
CA LYS A 122 15.41 -4.39 3.02
C LYS A 122 14.10 -4.70 3.72
N ILE A 123 12.96 -4.49 3.04
CA ILE A 123 11.62 -4.78 3.58
C ILE A 123 11.47 -6.30 3.81
N LYS A 124 11.84 -7.13 2.82
CA LYS A 124 11.76 -8.59 2.91
C LYS A 124 12.63 -9.18 4.02
N LYS A 125 13.83 -8.63 4.27
CA LYS A 125 14.71 -9.04 5.38
C LYS A 125 14.05 -8.85 6.76
N ASN A 126 13.05 -7.99 6.87
CA ASN A 126 12.27 -7.78 8.08
C ASN A 126 10.95 -8.58 8.11
N ASN A 127 10.86 -9.65 7.31
CA ASN A 127 9.69 -10.54 7.21
C ASN A 127 8.39 -9.84 6.76
N ILE A 128 8.49 -8.72 6.09
CA ILE A 128 7.36 -7.98 5.51
C ILE A 128 7.19 -8.45 4.07
N ARG A 129 5.99 -8.87 3.70
CA ARG A 129 5.65 -9.24 2.32
C ARG A 129 5.62 -7.99 1.45
N VAL A 130 6.18 -8.05 0.23
CA VAL A 130 6.20 -6.90 -0.70
C VAL A 130 5.38 -7.19 -1.93
N SER A 131 4.54 -6.24 -2.31
CA SER A 131 3.87 -6.15 -3.61
C SER A 131 4.22 -4.84 -4.29
N LEU A 132 4.01 -4.79 -5.60
CA LEU A 132 4.18 -3.59 -6.42
C LEU A 132 2.84 -3.25 -7.09
N PHE A 133 2.50 -1.97 -7.11
CA PHE A 133 1.41 -1.46 -7.91
C PHE A 133 1.92 -1.19 -9.33
N ILE A 134 1.59 -2.07 -10.26
CA ILE A 134 2.09 -2.04 -11.65
C ILE A 134 0.93 -2.14 -12.65
N ASP A 135 1.18 -1.71 -13.86
CA ASP A 135 0.24 -1.96 -14.96
C ASP A 135 0.14 -3.46 -15.28
N ALA A 136 -1.00 -3.87 -15.81
CA ALA A 136 -1.26 -5.23 -16.29
C ALA A 136 -0.50 -5.54 -17.60
N SER A 137 0.79 -5.22 -17.63
CA SER A 137 1.71 -5.41 -18.75
C SER A 137 2.62 -6.61 -18.50
N THR A 138 2.75 -7.47 -19.53
CA THR A 138 3.64 -8.65 -19.47
C THR A 138 5.07 -8.28 -19.11
N ASP A 139 5.57 -7.13 -19.57
CA ASP A 139 6.93 -6.68 -19.30
C ASP A 139 7.10 -6.24 -17.86
N GLN A 140 6.16 -5.46 -17.31
CA GLN A 140 6.19 -5.04 -15.91
C GLN A 140 6.07 -6.25 -14.97
N ILE A 141 5.22 -7.22 -15.30
CA ILE A 141 5.07 -8.47 -14.52
C ILE A 141 6.37 -9.28 -14.51
N LYS A 142 7.03 -9.43 -15.67
CA LYS A 142 8.33 -10.12 -15.74
C LYS A 142 9.40 -9.42 -14.91
N MET A 143 9.50 -8.10 -15.04
CA MET A 143 10.45 -7.30 -14.27
C MET A 143 10.18 -7.38 -12.76
N ALA A 144 8.93 -7.31 -12.33
CA ALA A 144 8.56 -7.47 -10.92
C ALA A 144 9.00 -8.84 -10.36
N LYS A 145 8.86 -9.91 -11.15
CA LYS A 145 9.33 -11.25 -10.80
C LYS A 145 10.87 -11.30 -10.70
N GLU A 146 11.59 -10.70 -11.63
CA GLU A 146 13.06 -10.67 -11.66
C GLU A 146 13.65 -10.00 -10.44
N ILE A 147 13.04 -8.93 -9.94
CA ILE A 147 13.47 -8.24 -8.70
C ILE A 147 12.96 -8.93 -7.42
N GLY A 148 12.40 -10.14 -7.57
CA GLY A 148 11.98 -10.98 -6.43
C GLY A 148 10.68 -10.56 -5.78
N CYS A 149 9.85 -9.76 -6.47
CA CYS A 149 8.49 -9.46 -6.05
C CYS A 149 7.53 -10.43 -6.74
N LEU A 150 6.88 -11.28 -5.96
CA LEU A 150 5.97 -12.32 -6.46
C LEU A 150 4.50 -11.91 -6.40
N LEU A 151 4.22 -10.75 -5.84
CA LEU A 151 2.90 -10.15 -5.75
C LEU A 151 2.91 -8.80 -6.46
N TYR A 152 1.88 -8.55 -7.20
CA TYR A 152 1.61 -7.27 -7.85
C TYR A 152 0.11 -6.99 -7.77
N THR A 153 -0.25 -5.73 -7.85
CA THR A 153 -1.63 -5.26 -7.89
C THR A 153 -1.75 -4.22 -8.98
N SER A 154 -2.91 -4.11 -9.57
CA SER A 154 -3.28 -3.07 -10.52
C SER A 154 -4.65 -2.54 -10.13
N ASP A 155 -4.96 -1.31 -10.52
CA ASP A 155 -6.28 -0.74 -10.30
C ASP A 155 -7.27 -1.29 -11.34
N ALA A 156 -7.97 -2.36 -10.97
CA ALA A 156 -8.99 -2.96 -11.82
C ALA A 156 -10.30 -2.14 -11.86
N ALA A 157 -10.47 -1.16 -10.95
CA ALA A 157 -11.68 -0.36 -10.85
C ALA A 157 -11.73 0.79 -11.88
N ASP A 158 -10.58 1.20 -12.43
CA ASP A 158 -10.46 2.28 -13.41
C ASP A 158 -10.35 1.79 -14.86
N GLU A 159 -10.51 0.50 -15.13
CA GLU A 159 -10.67 0.02 -16.49
C GLU A 159 -11.97 0.65 -17.08
N LYS A 160 -11.80 1.82 -17.69
CA LYS A 160 -12.78 2.33 -18.64
C LYS A 160 -12.94 1.26 -19.70
N VAL A 161 -14.08 0.58 -19.66
CA VAL A 161 -14.56 -0.19 -20.80
C VAL A 161 -14.57 0.77 -21.99
N ARG A 162 -13.49 0.76 -22.76
CA ARG A 162 -13.45 1.42 -24.05
C ARG A 162 -14.25 0.54 -24.99
N GLY A 163 -15.54 0.89 -25.12
CA GLY A 163 -16.39 0.39 -26.18
C GLY A 163 -15.96 0.91 -27.53
#